data_6faea70dcfb270910e210df40f0226a9
#
_entry.id   6faea70dcfb270910e210df40f0226a9
#
_cell.length_a   1.000
_cell.length_b   1.000
_cell.length_c   1.000
_cell.angle_alpha   90.00
_cell.angle_beta   90.00
_cell.angle_gamma   90.00
#
_symmetry.space_group_name_H-M   'P 1'
#
loop_
_entity.id
_entity.type
_entity.pdbx_description
1 polymer ?
#
loop_
_entity_poly.entity_id
_entity_poly.type
_entity_poly.pdbx_seq_one_letter_code
_entity_poly.pdbx_strand_id
1 'polypeptide(L)'
;MRWWRVAAILSIGVGLGLGWNAFSGRGFALDKNAFLRPGEALVEISAAETKTRLEKGALVLDARGLDFYKLAHIPGSYSLPEEDFERAFAALEPRLRGTADIVVYCAGYGCEASHNVVRKLAQKGVYAVILNEGWPAWQDAGFAEKEGDLP
;
A
#
# COMPACT_ATOMS: atom_id res chain seq x y z
N MET A 1 14.33 15.16 -46.73
CA MET A 1 13.65 14.16 -45.88
C MET A 1 12.39 14.79 -45.34
N ARG A 2 11.22 14.07 -45.46
CA ARG A 2 9.90 14.71 -45.13
C ARG A 2 9.58 14.49 -43.64
N TRP A 3 10.14 15.29 -42.78
CA TRP A 3 10.01 15.26 -41.31
C TRP A 3 8.55 15.22 -40.81
N TRP A 4 7.61 15.82 -41.56
CA TRP A 4 6.20 15.82 -41.22
C TRP A 4 5.57 14.40 -41.20
N ARG A 5 6.10 13.44 -42.00
CA ARG A 5 5.64 12.04 -42.02
C ARG A 5 6.06 11.32 -40.73
N VAL A 6 7.25 11.60 -40.21
CA VAL A 6 7.74 11.04 -38.94
C VAL A 6 6.90 11.59 -37.78
N ALA A 7 6.66 12.90 -37.79
CA ALA A 7 5.81 13.54 -36.78
C ALA A 7 4.38 12.98 -36.78
N ALA A 8 3.78 12.76 -37.97
CA ALA A 8 2.44 12.19 -38.10
C ALA A 8 2.37 10.75 -37.58
N ILE A 9 3.36 9.90 -37.86
CA ILE A 9 3.41 8.51 -37.37
C ILE A 9 3.53 8.49 -35.83
N LEU A 10 4.39 9.34 -35.26
CA LEU A 10 4.55 9.43 -33.80
C LEU A 10 3.27 9.92 -33.12
N SER A 11 2.58 10.91 -33.69
CA SER A 11 1.33 11.42 -33.13
C SER A 11 0.19 10.37 -33.16
N ILE A 12 0.10 9.60 -34.25
CA ILE A 12 -0.87 8.50 -34.38
C ILE A 12 -0.55 7.39 -33.39
N GLY A 13 0.72 7.00 -33.25
CA GLY A 13 1.16 5.98 -32.29
C GLY A 13 0.85 6.35 -30.83
N VAL A 14 1.13 7.59 -30.45
CA VAL A 14 0.82 8.11 -29.11
C VAL A 14 -0.70 8.17 -28.89
N GLY A 15 -1.46 8.64 -29.87
CA GLY A 15 -2.93 8.72 -29.77
C GLY A 15 -3.58 7.34 -29.65
N LEU A 16 -3.14 6.36 -30.42
CA LEU A 16 -3.63 4.99 -30.33
C LEU A 16 -3.22 4.30 -29.00
N GLY A 17 -2.01 4.56 -28.53
CA GLY A 17 -1.51 4.01 -27.25
C GLY A 17 -2.30 4.57 -26.06
N LEU A 18 -2.55 5.87 -26.02
CA LEU A 18 -3.36 6.51 -24.97
C LEU A 18 -4.83 6.07 -25.05
N GLY A 19 -5.38 5.96 -26.25
CA GLY A 19 -6.76 5.49 -26.47
C GLY A 19 -6.93 4.03 -26.01
N TRP A 20 -6.00 3.15 -26.36
CA TRP A 20 -6.01 1.75 -25.92
C TRP A 20 -5.86 1.64 -24.40
N ASN A 21 -5.00 2.47 -23.79
CA ASN A 21 -4.81 2.52 -22.34
C ASN A 21 -6.09 2.93 -21.62
N ALA A 22 -6.84 3.91 -22.13
CA ALA A 22 -8.10 4.34 -21.55
C ALA A 22 -9.23 3.30 -21.69
N PHE A 23 -9.21 2.50 -22.77
CA PHE A 23 -10.29 1.56 -23.09
C PHE A 23 -10.05 0.15 -22.54
N SER A 24 -8.79 -0.25 -22.29
CA SER A 24 -8.44 -1.64 -21.95
C SER A 24 -8.77 -2.05 -20.51
N GLY A 25 -9.26 -1.15 -19.65
CA GLY A 25 -9.54 -1.42 -18.23
C GLY A 25 -8.29 -1.87 -17.41
N ARG A 26 -7.16 -2.03 -18.07
CA ARG A 26 -5.82 -2.32 -17.51
C ARG A 26 -4.89 -1.13 -17.71
N GLY A 27 -5.48 0.09 -17.77
CA GLY A 27 -4.75 1.30 -18.05
C GLY A 27 -3.54 1.44 -17.12
N PHE A 28 -2.40 1.81 -17.69
CA PHE A 28 -1.27 2.30 -16.91
C PHE A 28 -1.77 3.48 -16.07
N ALA A 29 -2.01 3.24 -14.80
CA ALA A 29 -2.17 4.34 -13.87
C ALA A 29 -0.84 5.11 -13.90
N LEU A 30 -0.88 6.35 -14.35
CA LEU A 30 0.24 7.30 -14.19
C LEU A 30 0.32 7.74 -12.72
N ASP A 31 0.20 6.77 -11.82
CA ASP A 31 0.45 6.97 -10.41
C ASP A 31 1.97 7.00 -10.22
N LYS A 32 2.44 8.04 -9.56
CA LYS A 32 3.85 8.20 -9.17
C LYS A 32 4.39 6.99 -8.38
N ASN A 33 3.52 6.14 -7.82
CA ASN A 33 3.86 4.89 -7.14
C ASN A 33 3.94 3.68 -8.10
N ALA A 34 3.47 3.79 -9.36
CA ALA A 34 3.51 2.71 -10.35
C ALA A 34 4.94 2.38 -10.85
N PHE A 35 5.92 3.22 -10.52
CA PHE A 35 7.32 3.01 -10.90
C PHE A 35 8.16 2.27 -9.84
N LEU A 36 7.59 1.92 -8.70
CA LEU A 36 8.29 1.10 -7.70
C LEU A 36 8.36 -0.35 -8.20
N ARG A 37 9.51 -0.69 -8.81
CA ARG A 37 9.82 -2.07 -9.19
C ARG A 37 9.95 -2.93 -7.93
N PRO A 38 9.64 -4.24 -8.00
CA PRO A 38 9.97 -5.16 -6.91
C PRO A 38 11.47 -5.04 -6.59
N GLY A 39 11.81 -4.48 -5.42
CA GLY A 39 13.19 -4.22 -4.98
C GLY A 39 13.60 -2.76 -4.87
N GLU A 40 12.79 -1.79 -5.29
CA GLU A 40 13.02 -0.37 -5.04
C GLU A 40 12.64 0.02 -3.59
N ALA A 41 13.28 1.10 -3.10
CA ALA A 41 13.16 1.57 -1.72
C ALA A 41 11.70 1.63 -1.28
N LEU A 42 11.37 0.91 -0.22
CA LEU A 42 10.06 0.96 0.40
C LEU A 42 9.82 2.37 0.94
N VAL A 43 8.69 2.94 0.61
CA VAL A 43 8.34 4.29 1.07
C VAL A 43 7.89 4.21 2.51
N GLU A 44 8.57 4.95 3.37
CA GLU A 44 8.23 5.08 4.78
C GLU A 44 7.60 6.44 5.05
N ILE A 45 6.59 6.47 5.92
CA ILE A 45 5.87 7.67 6.34
C ILE A 45 5.81 7.77 7.86
N SER A 46 5.64 8.97 8.39
CA SER A 46 5.52 9.22 9.82
C SER A 46 4.17 8.79 10.40
N ALA A 47 4.08 8.68 11.74
CA ALA A 47 2.83 8.43 12.45
C ALA A 47 1.79 9.54 12.20
N ALA A 48 2.21 10.81 12.13
CA ALA A 48 1.33 11.93 11.83
C ALA A 48 0.75 11.86 10.41
N GLU A 49 1.56 11.46 9.43
CA GLU A 49 1.10 11.25 8.06
C GLU A 49 0.17 10.03 7.98
N THR A 50 0.49 8.94 8.67
CA THR A 50 -0.36 7.74 8.77
C THR A 50 -1.74 8.11 9.32
N LYS A 51 -1.79 8.90 10.41
CA LYS A 51 -3.04 9.38 10.98
C LYS A 51 -3.86 10.19 9.98
N THR A 52 -3.20 11.12 9.28
CA THR A 52 -3.84 11.95 8.26
C THR A 52 -4.42 11.11 7.10
N ARG A 53 -3.71 10.08 6.66
CA ARG A 53 -4.18 9.16 5.62
C ARG A 53 -5.34 8.30 6.10
N LEU A 54 -5.27 7.78 7.34
CA LEU A 54 -6.36 7.02 7.96
C LEU A 54 -7.65 7.83 8.03
N GLU A 55 -7.58 9.10 8.44
CA GLU A 55 -8.72 10.02 8.48
C GLU A 55 -9.31 10.31 7.10
N LYS A 56 -8.52 10.16 6.04
CA LYS A 56 -8.96 10.26 4.63
C LYS A 56 -9.43 8.94 4.04
N GLY A 57 -9.46 7.87 4.83
CA GLY A 57 -9.94 6.56 4.41
C GLY A 57 -8.88 5.60 3.90
N ALA A 58 -7.59 5.85 4.18
CA ALA A 58 -6.54 4.88 3.92
C ALA A 58 -6.77 3.59 4.72
N LEU A 59 -6.41 2.45 4.14
CA LEU A 59 -6.44 1.17 4.80
C LEU A 59 -5.13 0.96 5.59
N VAL A 60 -5.23 0.77 6.89
CA VAL A 60 -4.07 0.50 7.75
C VAL A 60 -4.02 -0.98 8.10
N LEU A 61 -2.84 -1.61 7.94
CA LEU A 61 -2.62 -3.03 8.13
C LEU A 61 -1.57 -3.26 9.21
N ASP A 62 -1.89 -4.13 10.17
CA ASP A 62 -0.99 -4.57 11.22
C ASP A 62 -0.29 -5.86 10.80
N ALA A 63 1.02 -5.80 10.59
CA ALA A 63 1.84 -6.95 10.21
C ALA A 63 2.35 -7.76 11.42
N ARG A 64 2.02 -7.34 12.64
CA ARG A 64 2.35 -8.08 13.87
C ARG A 64 1.48 -9.32 13.99
N GLY A 65 1.91 -10.27 14.82
CA GLY A 65 1.10 -11.44 15.15
C GLY A 65 -0.27 -11.05 15.75
N LEU A 66 -1.28 -11.89 15.53
CA LEU A 66 -2.67 -11.61 15.91
C LEU A 66 -2.84 -11.30 17.41
N ASP A 67 -2.02 -11.90 18.27
CA ASP A 67 -2.08 -11.65 19.71
C ASP A 67 -1.68 -10.20 20.06
N PHE A 68 -0.70 -9.63 19.37
CA PHE A 68 -0.34 -8.23 19.53
C PHE A 68 -1.44 -7.30 19.03
N TYR A 69 -2.08 -7.65 17.90
CA TYR A 69 -3.21 -6.89 17.39
C TYR A 69 -4.35 -6.82 18.41
N LYS A 70 -4.70 -7.95 19.03
CA LYS A 70 -5.77 -8.04 20.04
C LYS A 70 -5.47 -7.24 21.30
N LEU A 71 -4.20 -7.18 21.71
CA LEU A 71 -3.77 -6.40 22.87
C LEU A 71 -3.97 -4.90 22.65
N ALA A 72 -3.49 -4.38 21.53
CA ALA A 72 -3.70 -2.99 21.14
C ALA A 72 -3.30 -2.79 19.67
N HIS A 73 -4.08 -2.03 18.92
CA HIS A 73 -3.84 -1.73 17.51
C HIS A 73 -4.31 -0.30 17.14
N ILE A 74 -3.91 0.16 15.97
CA ILE A 74 -4.40 1.43 15.40
C ILE A 74 -5.90 1.30 15.10
N PRO A 75 -6.76 2.20 15.64
CA PRO A 75 -8.20 2.12 15.41
C PRO A 75 -8.55 2.07 13.92
N GLY A 76 -9.35 1.09 13.52
CA GLY A 76 -9.74 0.88 12.12
C GLY A 76 -8.71 0.15 11.27
N SER A 77 -7.57 -0.27 11.84
CA SER A 77 -6.64 -1.16 11.15
C SER A 77 -7.15 -2.59 11.07
N TYR A 78 -6.58 -3.36 10.14
CA TYR A 78 -6.84 -4.78 9.95
C TYR A 78 -5.58 -5.59 10.20
N SER A 79 -5.72 -6.76 10.82
CA SER A 79 -4.61 -7.68 11.04
C SER A 79 -4.23 -8.38 9.74
N LEU A 80 -2.95 -8.25 9.34
CA LEU A 80 -2.35 -8.96 8.21
C LEU A 80 -0.98 -9.49 8.65
N PRO A 81 -0.94 -10.48 9.56
CA PRO A 81 0.30 -11.00 10.11
C PRO A 81 1.16 -11.63 9.02
N GLU A 82 2.49 -11.42 9.10
CA GLU A 82 3.42 -11.98 8.13
C GLU A 82 3.36 -13.51 8.09
N GLU A 83 3.27 -14.15 9.25
CA GLU A 83 3.25 -15.62 9.40
C GLU A 83 1.99 -16.29 8.83
N ASP A 84 0.89 -15.55 8.73
CA ASP A 84 -0.40 -16.05 8.21
C ASP A 84 -0.91 -15.22 7.02
N PHE A 85 0.04 -14.65 6.26
CA PHE A 85 -0.24 -13.68 5.21
C PHE A 85 -1.28 -14.18 4.19
N GLU A 86 -1.13 -15.39 3.67
CA GLU A 86 -2.00 -15.88 2.58
C GLU A 86 -3.46 -15.99 3.01
N ARG A 87 -3.71 -16.48 4.22
CA ARG A 87 -5.07 -16.59 4.76
C ARG A 87 -5.68 -15.22 5.04
N ALA A 88 -4.94 -14.35 5.71
CA ALA A 88 -5.39 -13.01 6.04
C ALA A 88 -5.57 -12.16 4.78
N PHE A 89 -4.67 -12.27 3.79
CA PHE A 89 -4.80 -11.60 2.50
C PHE A 89 -6.08 -12.02 1.79
N ALA A 90 -6.37 -13.32 1.69
CA ALA A 90 -7.59 -13.80 1.02
C ALA A 90 -8.87 -13.21 1.64
N ALA A 91 -8.91 -13.06 2.97
CA ALA A 91 -10.04 -12.44 3.67
C ALA A 91 -10.16 -10.92 3.39
N LEU A 92 -9.03 -10.24 3.21
CA LEU A 92 -8.96 -8.80 3.00
C LEU A 92 -8.92 -8.38 1.52
N GLU A 93 -8.74 -9.32 0.59
CA GLU A 93 -8.54 -9.04 -0.83
C GLU A 93 -9.56 -8.07 -1.44
N PRO A 94 -10.88 -8.19 -1.18
CA PRO A 94 -11.84 -7.24 -1.74
C PRO A 94 -11.60 -5.79 -1.29
N ARG A 95 -11.17 -5.59 -0.05
CA ARG A 95 -10.84 -4.27 0.51
C ARG A 95 -9.52 -3.74 -0.05
N LEU A 96 -8.50 -4.60 -0.11
CA LEU A 96 -7.17 -4.27 -0.63
C LEU A 96 -7.22 -3.82 -2.10
N ARG A 97 -8.04 -4.48 -2.91
CA ARG A 97 -8.20 -4.10 -4.32
C ARG A 97 -9.06 -2.87 -4.54
N GLY A 98 -9.91 -2.52 -3.58
CA GLY A 98 -10.76 -1.33 -3.63
C GLY A 98 -10.11 -0.06 -3.09
N THR A 99 -8.91 -0.17 -2.51
CA THR A 99 -8.24 0.94 -1.80
C THR A 99 -6.91 1.28 -2.47
N ALA A 100 -6.73 2.55 -2.83
CA ALA A 100 -5.49 3.03 -3.47
C ALA A 100 -4.43 3.47 -2.45
N ASP A 101 -4.78 3.73 -1.20
CA ASP A 101 -3.86 4.20 -0.16
C ASP A 101 -3.84 3.20 1.00
N ILE A 102 -2.72 2.50 1.12
CA ILE A 102 -2.54 1.42 2.10
C ILE A 102 -1.27 1.68 2.89
N VAL A 103 -1.37 1.60 4.21
CA VAL A 103 -0.23 1.74 5.14
C VAL A 103 -0.07 0.45 5.92
N VAL A 104 1.15 -0.06 6.02
CA VAL A 104 1.49 -1.25 6.82
C VAL A 104 2.36 -0.83 7.99
N TYR A 105 2.11 -1.36 9.18
CA TYR A 105 2.96 -1.15 10.35
C TYR A 105 3.32 -2.47 11.04
N CYS A 106 4.35 -2.39 11.88
CA CYS A 106 4.89 -3.51 12.63
C CYS A 106 5.27 -3.10 14.06
N ALA A 107 5.97 -3.97 14.78
CA ALA A 107 6.32 -3.80 16.18
C ALA A 107 7.35 -2.68 16.45
N GLY A 108 8.04 -2.14 15.43
CA GLY A 108 9.00 -1.05 15.60
C GLY A 108 10.36 -1.31 14.93
N TYR A 109 11.40 -0.67 15.45
CA TYR A 109 12.76 -0.75 14.90
C TYR A 109 13.24 -2.19 14.72
N GLY A 110 13.83 -2.47 13.55
CA GLY A 110 14.36 -3.79 13.20
C GLY A 110 13.30 -4.86 12.94
N CYS A 111 12.03 -4.50 12.93
CA CYS A 111 10.96 -5.40 12.54
C CYS A 111 10.83 -5.49 11.02
N GLU A 112 11.18 -6.63 10.44
CA GLU A 112 11.09 -6.83 9.00
C GLU A 112 9.68 -7.22 8.51
N ALA A 113 8.75 -7.53 9.42
CA ALA A 113 7.43 -8.03 9.03
C ALA A 113 6.66 -7.05 8.14
N SER A 114 6.67 -5.74 8.43
CA SER A 114 6.02 -4.75 7.56
C SER A 114 6.65 -4.71 6.17
N HIS A 115 7.98 -4.79 6.08
CA HIS A 115 8.70 -4.83 4.81
C HIS A 115 8.36 -6.10 4.00
N ASN A 116 8.30 -7.25 4.67
CA ASN A 116 7.96 -8.53 4.04
C ASN A 116 6.51 -8.55 3.59
N VAL A 117 5.58 -8.03 4.41
CA VAL A 117 4.16 -7.89 4.05
C VAL A 117 4.00 -6.98 2.83
N VAL A 118 4.67 -5.81 2.79
CA VAL A 118 4.60 -4.89 1.63
C VAL A 118 5.15 -5.56 0.37
N ARG A 119 6.25 -6.33 0.46
CA ARG A 119 6.78 -7.10 -0.69
C ARG A 119 5.80 -8.18 -1.16
N LYS A 120 5.17 -8.92 -0.23
CA LYS A 120 4.14 -9.93 -0.55
C LYS A 120 2.91 -9.28 -1.20
N LEU A 121 2.46 -8.13 -0.69
CA LEU A 121 1.39 -7.33 -1.28
C LEU A 121 1.72 -6.90 -2.71
N ALA A 122 2.93 -6.39 -2.95
CA ALA A 122 3.40 -5.98 -4.28
C ALA A 122 3.40 -7.15 -5.28
N GLN A 123 3.77 -8.36 -4.86
CA GLN A 123 3.68 -9.58 -5.69
C GLN A 123 2.22 -9.92 -6.08
N LYS A 124 1.25 -9.50 -5.26
CA LYS A 124 -0.20 -9.65 -5.55
C LYS A 124 -0.76 -8.44 -6.33
N GLY A 125 0.09 -7.47 -6.71
CA GLY A 125 -0.32 -6.24 -7.40
C GLY A 125 -0.97 -5.19 -6.50
N VAL A 126 -0.73 -5.26 -5.19
CA VAL A 126 -1.20 -4.29 -4.18
C VAL A 126 0.00 -3.52 -3.66
N TYR A 127 -0.07 -2.18 -3.72
CA TYR A 127 1.02 -1.30 -3.28
C TYR A 127 0.68 -0.65 -1.96
N ALA A 128 1.65 -0.60 -1.06
CA ALA A 128 1.50 -0.03 0.27
C ALA A 128 2.77 0.72 0.69
N VAL A 129 2.61 1.66 1.61
CA VAL A 129 3.71 2.34 2.30
C VAL A 129 3.86 1.81 3.71
N ILE A 130 4.97 2.10 4.37
CA ILE A 130 5.27 1.61 5.72
C ILE A 130 5.19 2.77 6.72
N LEU A 131 4.53 2.55 7.85
CA LEU A 131 4.67 3.43 9.01
C LEU A 131 6.08 3.22 9.58
N ASN A 132 6.93 4.24 9.42
CA ASN A 132 8.28 4.24 10.00
C ASN A 132 8.21 4.09 11.53
N GLU A 133 9.13 3.29 12.09
CA GLU A 133 9.19 2.97 13.52
C GLU A 133 7.94 2.24 14.06
N GLY A 134 6.96 1.96 13.21
CA GLY A 134 5.83 1.08 13.49
C GLY A 134 4.95 1.51 14.67
N TRP A 135 4.52 0.53 15.46
CA TRP A 135 3.65 0.72 16.61
C TRP A 135 4.17 1.72 17.66
N PRO A 136 5.47 1.71 18.08
CA PRO A 136 5.99 2.70 19.01
C PRO A 136 5.83 4.13 18.53
N ALA A 137 6.06 4.43 17.25
CA ALA A 137 5.87 5.78 16.73
C ALA A 137 4.43 6.27 16.82
N TRP A 138 3.45 5.36 16.70
CA TRP A 138 2.04 5.68 16.90
C TRP A 138 1.74 6.03 18.37
N GLN A 139 2.28 5.23 19.30
CA GLN A 139 2.14 5.43 20.74
C GLN A 139 2.82 6.72 21.22
N ASP A 140 4.07 6.96 20.79
CA ASP A 140 4.85 8.15 21.15
C ASP A 140 4.20 9.44 20.65
N ALA A 141 3.46 9.38 19.53
CA ALA A 141 2.64 10.48 19.05
C ALA A 141 1.36 10.71 19.88
N GLY A 142 1.06 9.86 20.87
CA GLY A 142 -0.11 9.97 21.73
C GLY A 142 -1.44 9.76 21.01
N PHE A 143 -1.45 9.01 19.92
CA PHE A 143 -2.66 8.72 19.16
C PHE A 143 -3.49 7.62 19.81
N ALA A 144 -4.81 7.62 19.52
CA ALA A 144 -5.73 6.65 20.08
C ALA A 144 -5.34 5.20 19.69
N GLU A 145 -5.57 4.29 20.62
CA GLU A 145 -5.40 2.85 20.48
C GLU A 145 -6.75 2.14 20.64
N LYS A 146 -6.87 0.95 20.09
CA LYS A 146 -8.03 0.09 20.26
C LYS A 146 -7.58 -1.31 20.65
N GLU A 147 -8.34 -1.93 21.54
CA GLU A 147 -8.16 -3.33 21.95
C GLU A 147 -9.22 -4.22 21.33
N GLY A 148 -8.99 -5.52 21.31
CA GLY A 148 -9.95 -6.53 20.92
C GLY A 148 -9.80 -7.07 19.52
N ASP A 149 -10.86 -7.75 19.05
CA ASP A 149 -10.87 -8.45 17.78
C ASP A 149 -10.99 -7.52 16.56
N LEU A 150 -10.86 -8.13 15.39
CA LEU A 150 -10.96 -7.48 14.08
C LEU A 150 -12.25 -6.65 13.94
N PRO A 151 -12.19 -5.53 13.21
CA PRO A 151 -13.34 -4.68 12.94
C PRO A 151 -14.40 -5.35 12.06
#